data_3b4837f7161b52f6d4286c83d3e062f2
#
_entry.id   3b4837f7161b52f6d4286c83d3e062f2
#
_cell.length_a   1.000
_cell.length_b   1.000
_cell.length_c   1.000
_cell.angle_alpha   90.00
_cell.angle_beta   90.00
_cell.angle_gamma   90.00
#
_symmetry.space_group_name_H-M   'P 1'
#
loop_
_entity.id
_entity.type
_entity.pdbx_description
1 polymer ?
#
loop_
_entity_poly.entity_id
_entity_poly.type
_entity_poly.pdbx_seq_one_letter_code
_entity_poly.pdbx_strand_id
1 'polypeptide(L)'
;MTLLQHTDYRVRYQQQVDNAREYVLPFIEKALPVREGMEVLEIGCGEGGVLVPVLERGCRVLGIELDAQKSAYARELLADAISEGRADIVNRNIYDADALADYRGRFDLIILKDVVEHIPDQARFIPYLRRFLRPGGHVFFGFPPWCMPHGGHQQVCESRFLSKLPWFHLLPASLYRGVLRLFGEPDGVVTELLEIQSTGISTARFERLVRESGYTVPLRTLFLVNPIYRYKFGWRPREQYRWVTRLPLLRDFVTTCAWYLVRA
;
A
#
# COMPACT_ATOMS: atom_id res chain seq x y z
N MET A 1 13.17 1.56 -21.03
CA MET A 1 13.77 0.41 -20.32
C MET A 1 12.82 0.08 -19.21
N THR A 2 11.99 -0.92 -19.39
CA THR A 2 11.05 -1.37 -18.37
C THR A 2 11.87 -1.88 -17.19
N LEU A 3 11.61 -1.41 -15.97
CA LEU A 3 12.35 -1.86 -14.81
C LEU A 3 12.07 -3.37 -14.64
N LEU A 4 13.12 -4.18 -14.41
CA LEU A 4 13.02 -5.64 -14.21
C LEU A 4 11.93 -6.04 -13.20
N GLN A 5 11.69 -5.19 -12.20
CA GLN A 5 10.65 -5.37 -11.20
C GLN A 5 9.20 -5.34 -11.74
N HIS A 6 8.96 -4.85 -12.97
CA HIS A 6 7.62 -4.89 -13.59
C HIS A 6 7.37 -6.21 -14.32
N THR A 7 8.43 -6.99 -14.57
CA THR A 7 8.37 -8.24 -15.34
C THR A 7 8.73 -9.48 -14.51
N ASP A 8 9.46 -9.33 -13.40
CA ASP A 8 9.90 -10.44 -12.56
C ASP A 8 9.30 -10.35 -11.15
N TYR A 9 8.37 -11.27 -10.85
CA TYR A 9 7.67 -11.35 -9.57
C TYR A 9 8.62 -11.70 -8.40
N ARG A 10 9.70 -12.47 -8.65
CA ARG A 10 10.68 -12.81 -7.61
C ARG A 10 11.51 -11.61 -7.18
N VAL A 11 11.86 -10.74 -8.14
CA VAL A 11 12.53 -9.47 -7.83
C VAL A 11 11.63 -8.56 -7.00
N ARG A 12 10.34 -8.45 -7.36
CA ARG A 12 9.36 -7.67 -6.57
C ARG A 12 9.20 -8.23 -5.16
N TYR A 13 9.02 -9.53 -5.05
CA TYR A 13 8.94 -10.23 -3.77
C TYR A 13 10.16 -9.93 -2.89
N GLN A 14 11.39 -10.10 -3.40
CA GLN A 14 12.58 -9.84 -2.62
C GLN A 14 12.69 -8.37 -2.17
N GLN A 15 12.35 -7.44 -3.05
CA GLN A 15 12.32 -6.02 -2.69
C GLN A 15 11.27 -5.71 -1.62
N GLN A 16 10.12 -6.39 -1.64
CA GLN A 16 9.09 -6.26 -0.60
C GLN A 16 9.59 -6.82 0.73
N VAL A 17 10.21 -8.02 0.72
CA VAL A 17 10.81 -8.65 1.90
C VAL A 17 11.82 -7.71 2.56
N ASP A 18 12.80 -7.23 1.78
CA ASP A 18 13.89 -6.40 2.31
C ASP A 18 13.37 -5.05 2.83
N ASN A 19 12.44 -4.42 2.08
CA ASN A 19 11.82 -3.18 2.52
C ASN A 19 10.96 -3.37 3.79
N ALA A 20 10.25 -4.48 3.89
CA ALA A 20 9.43 -4.77 5.07
C ALA A 20 10.32 -5.06 6.29
N ARG A 21 11.39 -5.86 6.12
CA ARG A 21 12.32 -6.20 7.18
C ARG A 21 13.11 -4.99 7.70
N GLU A 22 13.62 -4.16 6.80
CA GLU A 22 14.49 -3.03 7.17
C GLU A 22 13.73 -1.76 7.58
N TYR A 23 12.49 -1.57 7.11
CA TYR A 23 11.79 -0.29 7.30
C TYR A 23 10.36 -0.43 7.83
N VAL A 24 9.48 -1.26 7.22
CA VAL A 24 8.06 -1.30 7.59
C VAL A 24 7.89 -1.87 9.00
N LEU A 25 8.46 -3.04 9.25
CA LEU A 25 8.34 -3.69 10.55
C LEU A 25 8.99 -2.87 11.67
N PRO A 26 10.22 -2.36 11.53
CA PRO A 26 10.80 -1.46 12.53
C PRO A 26 10.01 -0.15 12.75
N PHE A 27 9.31 0.36 11.74
CA PHE A 27 8.40 1.48 11.93
C PHE A 27 7.21 1.09 12.82
N ILE A 28 6.55 -0.03 12.53
CA ILE A 28 5.42 -0.55 13.31
C ILE A 28 5.85 -0.81 14.77
N GLU A 29 7.01 -1.43 14.95
CA GLU A 29 7.54 -1.82 16.26
C GLU A 29 7.87 -0.63 17.18
N LYS A 30 7.94 0.60 16.66
CA LYS A 30 8.06 1.82 17.52
C LYS A 30 6.86 2.04 18.46
N ALA A 31 5.66 1.53 18.10
CA ALA A 31 4.45 1.69 18.91
C ALA A 31 3.69 0.38 19.15
N LEU A 32 3.88 -0.63 18.32
CA LEU A 32 3.28 -1.96 18.46
C LEU A 32 4.38 -3.01 18.38
N PRO A 33 4.90 -3.52 19.52
CA PRO A 33 5.83 -4.64 19.50
C PRO A 33 5.20 -5.86 18.83
N VAL A 34 5.74 -6.28 17.69
CA VAL A 34 5.27 -7.48 16.97
C VAL A 34 5.91 -8.71 17.61
N ARG A 35 5.08 -9.68 18.04
CA ARG A 35 5.51 -10.82 18.84
C ARG A 35 4.90 -12.11 18.32
N GLU A 36 5.52 -13.20 18.72
CA GLU A 36 5.01 -14.55 18.48
C GLU A 36 3.53 -14.70 18.89
N GLY A 37 2.79 -15.42 18.07
CA GLY A 37 1.36 -15.70 18.28
C GLY A 37 0.40 -14.60 17.85
N MET A 38 0.86 -13.41 17.43
CA MET A 38 -0.02 -12.39 16.85
C MET A 38 -0.61 -12.84 15.53
N GLU A 39 -1.88 -12.47 15.30
CA GLU A 39 -2.58 -12.68 14.03
C GLU A 39 -2.49 -11.40 13.18
N VAL A 40 -1.90 -11.51 12.00
CA VAL A 40 -1.67 -10.37 11.10
C VAL A 40 -2.36 -10.59 9.76
N LEU A 41 -3.10 -9.59 9.30
CA LEU A 41 -3.74 -9.57 7.98
C LEU A 41 -2.99 -8.58 7.07
N GLU A 42 -2.63 -9.00 5.87
CA GLU A 42 -2.25 -8.07 4.80
C GLU A 42 -3.32 -8.05 3.73
N ILE A 43 -3.88 -6.87 3.43
CA ILE A 43 -4.84 -6.67 2.35
C ILE A 43 -4.07 -6.13 1.14
N GLY A 44 -4.24 -6.77 -0.02
CA GLY A 44 -3.44 -6.49 -1.21
C GLY A 44 -1.99 -6.97 -1.05
N CYS A 45 -1.82 -8.23 -0.60
CA CYS A 45 -0.49 -8.75 -0.26
C CYS A 45 0.44 -8.97 -1.46
N GLY A 46 -0.08 -8.88 -2.69
CA GLY A 46 0.71 -9.10 -3.89
C GLY A 46 1.38 -10.47 -3.87
N GLU A 47 2.69 -10.50 -3.99
CA GLU A 47 3.52 -11.71 -3.92
C GLU A 47 3.82 -12.18 -2.48
N GLY A 48 3.30 -11.48 -1.44
CA GLY A 48 3.42 -11.89 -0.05
C GLY A 48 4.74 -11.51 0.65
N GLY A 49 5.58 -10.69 0.00
CA GLY A 49 6.91 -10.38 0.54
C GLY A 49 6.90 -9.61 1.87
N VAL A 50 5.88 -8.79 2.12
CA VAL A 50 5.75 -8.05 3.39
C VAL A 50 5.42 -8.99 4.56
N LEU A 51 4.78 -10.12 4.30
CA LEU A 51 4.43 -11.12 5.33
C LEU A 51 5.66 -11.88 5.87
N VAL A 52 6.75 -11.98 5.10
CA VAL A 52 7.93 -12.77 5.50
C VAL A 52 8.53 -12.30 6.83
N PRO A 53 8.93 -11.03 7.02
CA PRO A 53 9.50 -10.61 8.30
C PRO A 53 8.49 -10.66 9.46
N VAL A 54 7.19 -10.67 9.18
CA VAL A 54 6.14 -10.88 10.18
C VAL A 54 6.12 -12.35 10.63
N LEU A 55 6.24 -13.30 9.68
CA LEU A 55 6.41 -14.74 9.96
C LEU A 55 7.69 -15.02 10.76
N GLU A 56 8.78 -14.31 10.46
CA GLU A 56 10.05 -14.40 11.20
C GLU A 56 9.92 -13.99 12.68
N ARG A 57 8.90 -13.17 13.02
CA ARG A 57 8.55 -12.81 14.41
C ARG A 57 7.66 -13.86 15.11
N GLY A 58 7.38 -14.99 14.45
CA GLY A 58 6.51 -16.03 15.00
C GLY A 58 5.01 -15.72 14.93
N CYS A 59 4.60 -14.74 14.11
CA CYS A 59 3.19 -14.42 13.88
C CYS A 59 2.53 -15.45 12.96
N ARG A 60 1.19 -15.49 13.01
CA ARG A 60 0.37 -16.12 11.98
C ARG A 60 -0.12 -15.06 11.02
N VAL A 61 -0.09 -15.34 9.74
CA VAL A 61 -0.42 -14.35 8.71
C VAL A 61 -1.53 -14.82 7.78
N LEU A 62 -2.40 -13.90 7.40
CA LEU A 62 -3.35 -14.05 6.30
C LEU A 62 -3.06 -12.98 5.26
N GLY A 63 -2.82 -13.38 4.00
CA GLY A 63 -2.74 -12.48 2.87
C GLY A 63 -4.03 -12.54 2.04
N ILE A 64 -4.61 -11.38 1.72
CA ILE A 64 -5.74 -11.27 0.79
C ILE A 64 -5.27 -10.53 -0.46
N GLU A 65 -5.47 -11.13 -1.64
CA GLU A 65 -5.08 -10.55 -2.93
C GLU A 65 -6.19 -10.78 -3.97
N LEU A 66 -6.53 -9.72 -4.73
CA LEU A 66 -7.55 -9.78 -5.79
C LEU A 66 -7.02 -10.37 -7.09
N ASP A 67 -5.75 -10.12 -7.40
CA ASP A 67 -5.09 -10.66 -8.57
C ASP A 67 -4.77 -12.14 -8.35
N ALA A 68 -5.43 -13.01 -9.13
CA ALA A 68 -5.27 -14.46 -9.01
C ALA A 68 -3.84 -14.93 -9.29
N GLN A 69 -3.12 -14.25 -10.21
CA GLN A 69 -1.74 -14.61 -10.55
C GLN A 69 -0.78 -14.25 -9.42
N LYS A 70 -0.89 -13.04 -8.85
CA LYS A 70 -0.09 -12.64 -7.67
C LYS A 70 -0.39 -13.53 -6.47
N SER A 71 -1.66 -13.85 -6.22
CA SER A 71 -2.06 -14.77 -5.17
C SER A 71 -1.45 -16.17 -5.37
N ALA A 72 -1.36 -16.68 -6.61
CA ALA A 72 -0.70 -17.94 -6.91
C ALA A 72 0.83 -17.86 -6.62
N TYR A 73 1.48 -16.79 -7.02
CA TYR A 73 2.90 -16.56 -6.69
C TYR A 73 3.14 -16.47 -5.18
N ALA A 74 2.27 -15.76 -4.45
CA ALA A 74 2.38 -15.69 -2.99
C ALA A 74 2.27 -17.07 -2.34
N ARG A 75 1.36 -17.93 -2.81
CA ARG A 75 1.24 -19.32 -2.31
C ARG A 75 2.48 -20.14 -2.62
N GLU A 76 3.08 -19.99 -3.81
CA GLU A 76 4.32 -20.65 -4.18
C GLU A 76 5.47 -20.21 -3.25
N LEU A 77 5.63 -18.89 -3.07
CA LEU A 77 6.74 -18.30 -2.32
C LEU A 77 6.64 -18.51 -0.80
N LEU A 78 5.44 -18.71 -0.27
CA LEU A 78 5.17 -18.93 1.15
C LEU A 78 4.74 -20.38 1.46
N ALA A 79 5.00 -21.35 0.55
CA ALA A 79 4.51 -22.72 0.63
C ALA A 79 4.90 -23.41 1.95
N ASP A 80 6.12 -23.21 2.44
CA ASP A 80 6.59 -23.80 3.70
C ASP A 80 5.76 -23.29 4.89
N ALA A 81 5.58 -21.97 5.00
CA ALA A 81 4.79 -21.37 6.07
C ALA A 81 3.30 -21.78 6.01
N ILE A 82 2.76 -21.97 4.79
CA ILE A 82 1.41 -22.47 4.58
C ILE A 82 1.29 -23.93 5.03
N SER A 83 2.24 -24.79 4.66
CA SER A 83 2.25 -26.20 5.07
C SER A 83 2.37 -26.39 6.58
N GLU A 84 3.03 -25.46 7.26
CA GLU A 84 3.18 -25.40 8.73
C GLU A 84 1.95 -24.76 9.42
N GLY A 85 0.93 -24.31 8.68
CA GLY A 85 -0.26 -23.65 9.23
C GLY A 85 0.01 -22.24 9.82
N ARG A 86 1.13 -21.61 9.46
CA ARG A 86 1.49 -20.25 9.93
C ARG A 86 1.09 -19.15 8.95
N ALA A 87 0.85 -19.49 7.70
CA ALA A 87 0.40 -18.58 6.66
C ALA A 87 -0.84 -19.11 5.94
N ASP A 88 -1.68 -18.22 5.43
CA ASP A 88 -2.71 -18.51 4.44
C ASP A 88 -2.79 -17.36 3.44
N ILE A 89 -3.02 -17.70 2.16
CA ILE A 89 -3.18 -16.72 1.07
C ILE A 89 -4.47 -17.00 0.34
N VAL A 90 -5.37 -16.03 0.34
CA VAL A 90 -6.68 -16.15 -0.29
C VAL A 90 -6.86 -15.15 -1.43
N ASN A 91 -7.35 -15.65 -2.56
CA ASN A 91 -7.78 -14.79 -3.67
C ASN A 91 -9.25 -14.43 -3.47
N ARG A 92 -9.49 -13.28 -2.84
CA ARG A 92 -10.84 -12.85 -2.39
C ARG A 92 -10.93 -11.34 -2.32
N ASN A 93 -12.14 -10.82 -2.48
CA ASN A 93 -12.43 -9.44 -2.11
C ASN A 93 -12.70 -9.34 -0.60
N ILE A 94 -12.10 -8.36 0.07
CA ILE A 94 -12.32 -8.14 1.52
C ILE A 94 -13.78 -7.76 1.85
N TYR A 95 -14.54 -7.33 0.86
CA TYR A 95 -15.96 -7.02 1.01
C TYR A 95 -16.91 -8.23 0.83
N ASP A 96 -16.38 -9.39 0.46
CA ASP A 96 -17.20 -10.59 0.37
C ASP A 96 -17.83 -10.90 1.75
N ALA A 97 -19.11 -11.28 1.74
CA ALA A 97 -19.88 -11.49 2.98
C ALA A 97 -19.20 -12.50 3.92
N ASP A 98 -18.64 -13.57 3.34
CA ASP A 98 -17.97 -14.63 4.08
C ASP A 98 -16.65 -14.15 4.71
N ALA A 99 -15.95 -13.17 4.08
CA ALA A 99 -14.71 -12.63 4.64
C ALA A 99 -14.93 -12.00 6.02
N LEU A 100 -16.05 -11.27 6.19
CA LEU A 100 -16.37 -10.71 7.50
C LEU A 100 -16.74 -11.79 8.52
N ALA A 101 -17.47 -12.83 8.12
CA ALA A 101 -17.84 -13.93 9.01
C ALA A 101 -16.59 -14.68 9.50
N ASP A 102 -15.68 -15.01 8.57
CA ASP A 102 -14.48 -15.80 8.84
C ASP A 102 -13.43 -15.05 9.69
N TYR A 103 -13.35 -13.72 9.53
CA TYR A 103 -12.20 -12.94 10.02
C TYR A 103 -12.57 -11.84 11.03
N ARG A 104 -13.83 -11.75 11.47
CA ARG A 104 -14.29 -10.71 12.39
C ARG A 104 -13.55 -10.75 13.73
N GLY A 105 -12.99 -9.60 14.15
CA GLY A 105 -12.34 -9.46 15.45
C GLY A 105 -11.11 -10.35 15.65
N ARG A 106 -10.47 -10.75 14.57
CA ARG A 106 -9.41 -11.76 14.60
C ARG A 106 -8.00 -11.17 14.71
N PHE A 107 -7.73 -10.01 14.08
CA PHE A 107 -6.37 -9.56 13.86
C PHE A 107 -5.88 -8.53 14.88
N ASP A 108 -4.63 -8.67 15.28
CA ASP A 108 -3.89 -7.72 16.12
C ASP A 108 -3.35 -6.55 15.28
N LEU A 109 -2.98 -6.86 14.03
CA LEU A 109 -2.44 -5.91 13.06
C LEU A 109 -3.02 -6.17 11.67
N ILE A 110 -3.42 -5.11 10.98
CA ILE A 110 -3.72 -5.13 9.54
C ILE A 110 -2.65 -4.30 8.82
N ILE A 111 -2.13 -4.79 7.71
CA ILE A 111 -1.14 -4.10 6.87
C ILE A 111 -1.79 -3.77 5.53
N LEU A 112 -1.70 -2.49 5.13
CA LEU A 112 -2.07 -2.00 3.81
C LEU A 112 -0.90 -1.17 3.25
N LYS A 113 -0.14 -1.78 2.37
CA LYS A 113 1.00 -1.13 1.74
C LYS A 113 0.76 -0.97 0.23
N ASP A 114 0.68 0.29 -0.22
CA ASP A 114 0.37 0.65 -1.61
C ASP A 114 -1.00 0.07 -2.07
N VAL A 115 -2.05 0.24 -1.25
CA VAL A 115 -3.40 -0.30 -1.45
C VAL A 115 -4.49 0.76 -1.31
N VAL A 116 -4.46 1.59 -0.27
CA VAL A 116 -5.56 2.51 0.05
C VAL A 116 -5.84 3.54 -1.06
N GLU A 117 -4.85 3.88 -1.84
CA GLU A 117 -4.94 4.76 -3.01
C GLU A 117 -5.69 4.13 -4.20
N HIS A 118 -5.90 2.81 -4.17
CA HIS A 118 -6.66 2.07 -5.19
C HIS A 118 -8.10 1.76 -4.76
N ILE A 119 -8.46 2.07 -3.53
CA ILE A 119 -9.79 1.79 -3.00
C ILE A 119 -10.79 2.87 -3.44
N PRO A 120 -11.86 2.53 -4.17
CA PRO A 120 -12.81 3.52 -4.70
C PRO A 120 -13.53 4.33 -3.61
N ASP A 121 -13.95 3.69 -2.53
CA ASP A 121 -14.68 4.31 -1.41
C ASP A 121 -13.90 4.17 -0.10
N GLN A 122 -12.86 5.00 0.06
CA GLN A 122 -12.04 5.00 1.27
C GLN A 122 -12.84 5.40 2.52
N ALA A 123 -13.88 6.21 2.37
CA ALA A 123 -14.73 6.63 3.49
C ALA A 123 -15.53 5.44 4.08
N ARG A 124 -15.89 4.48 3.25
CA ARG A 124 -16.50 3.21 3.67
C ARG A 124 -15.44 2.21 4.14
N PHE A 125 -14.32 2.15 3.43
CA PHE A 125 -13.28 1.13 3.64
C PHE A 125 -12.56 1.28 4.98
N ILE A 126 -12.09 2.49 5.32
CA ILE A 126 -11.30 2.73 6.52
C ILE A 126 -12.06 2.32 7.81
N PRO A 127 -13.32 2.75 8.05
CA PRO A 127 -14.07 2.28 9.22
C PRO A 127 -14.42 0.79 9.15
N TYR A 128 -14.57 0.22 7.93
CA TYR A 128 -14.86 -1.21 7.75
C TYR A 128 -13.76 -2.11 8.31
N LEU A 129 -12.49 -1.70 8.22
CA LEU A 129 -11.34 -2.45 8.73
C LEU A 129 -11.43 -2.72 10.25
N ARG A 130 -12.12 -1.87 11.03
CA ARG A 130 -12.31 -2.08 12.48
C ARG A 130 -13.00 -3.40 12.80
N ARG A 131 -13.82 -3.92 11.88
CA ARG A 131 -14.57 -5.17 12.07
C ARG A 131 -13.65 -6.40 12.12
N PHE A 132 -12.47 -6.31 11.54
CA PHE A 132 -11.48 -7.39 11.51
C PHE A 132 -10.50 -7.34 12.68
N LEU A 133 -10.38 -6.17 13.33
CA LEU A 133 -9.45 -5.96 14.44
C LEU A 133 -9.98 -6.48 15.77
N ARG A 134 -9.07 -7.03 16.55
CA ARG A 134 -9.27 -7.20 17.98
C ARG A 134 -9.41 -5.84 18.68
N PRO A 135 -9.99 -5.78 19.90
CA PRO A 135 -9.99 -4.55 20.68
C PRO A 135 -8.56 -4.00 20.87
N GLY A 136 -8.33 -2.75 20.48
CA GLY A 136 -7.01 -2.11 20.53
C GLY A 136 -6.04 -2.53 19.41
N GLY A 137 -6.50 -3.29 18.43
CA GLY A 137 -5.71 -3.66 17.25
C GLY A 137 -5.30 -2.45 16.42
N HIS A 138 -4.31 -2.65 15.56
CA HIS A 138 -3.69 -1.59 14.78
C HIS A 138 -3.82 -1.82 13.27
N VAL A 139 -3.78 -0.73 12.51
CA VAL A 139 -3.65 -0.80 11.04
C VAL A 139 -2.43 0.02 10.61
N PHE A 140 -1.56 -0.59 9.85
CA PHE A 140 -0.49 0.11 9.13
C PHE A 140 -1.00 0.49 7.75
N PHE A 141 -0.84 1.76 7.39
CA PHE A 141 -1.06 2.28 6.05
C PHE A 141 0.25 2.84 5.50
N GLY A 142 0.64 2.40 4.31
CA GLY A 142 1.73 2.98 3.54
C GLY A 142 1.26 3.28 2.13
N PHE A 143 1.28 4.54 1.69
CA PHE A 143 0.78 4.93 0.38
C PHE A 143 1.48 6.18 -0.16
N PRO A 144 1.58 6.35 -1.49
CA PRO A 144 1.99 7.59 -2.12
C PRO A 144 0.85 8.62 -2.05
N PRO A 145 1.07 9.85 -1.56
CA PRO A 145 0.07 10.91 -1.64
C PRO A 145 -0.26 11.25 -3.09
N TRP A 146 -1.56 11.46 -3.39
CA TRP A 146 -2.04 11.73 -4.75
C TRP A 146 -1.29 12.87 -5.47
N CYS A 147 -0.96 13.95 -4.75
CA CYS A 147 -0.33 15.13 -5.34
C CYS A 147 1.20 15.00 -5.55
N MET A 148 1.83 13.88 -5.20
CA MET A 148 3.25 13.68 -5.48
C MET A 148 3.53 13.66 -6.99
N PRO A 149 4.78 13.90 -7.44
CA PRO A 149 5.09 14.06 -8.88
C PRO A 149 4.59 12.92 -9.77
N HIS A 150 4.59 11.69 -9.27
CA HIS A 150 4.17 10.48 -9.97
C HIS A 150 3.03 9.74 -9.25
N GLY A 151 2.19 10.47 -8.50
CA GLY A 151 1.08 9.89 -7.74
C GLY A 151 -0.03 9.26 -8.58
N GLY A 152 -0.11 9.60 -9.86
CA GLY A 152 -1.06 9.03 -10.81
C GLY A 152 -0.56 7.75 -11.51
N HIS A 153 0.51 7.13 -11.05
CA HIS A 153 1.11 5.91 -11.63
C HIS A 153 1.44 6.02 -13.14
N GLN A 154 1.68 7.23 -13.63
CA GLN A 154 1.95 7.51 -15.05
C GLN A 154 3.19 6.79 -15.62
N GLN A 155 4.00 6.16 -14.78
CA GLN A 155 5.10 5.30 -15.23
C GLN A 155 4.61 4.05 -15.97
N VAL A 156 3.32 3.70 -15.92
CA VAL A 156 2.74 2.62 -16.73
C VAL A 156 2.46 3.04 -18.17
N CYS A 157 2.51 4.36 -18.49
CA CYS A 157 2.38 4.84 -19.86
C CYS A 157 3.44 4.22 -20.77
N GLU A 158 3.04 3.83 -21.98
CA GLU A 158 3.96 3.36 -23.04
C GLU A 158 4.81 4.51 -23.58
N SER A 159 4.25 5.73 -23.65
CA SER A 159 4.96 6.95 -24.00
C SER A 159 6.09 7.24 -23.02
N ARG A 160 7.33 7.22 -23.50
CA ARG A 160 8.54 7.57 -22.73
C ARG A 160 8.52 9.01 -22.21
N PHE A 161 7.75 9.88 -22.82
CA PHE A 161 7.57 11.26 -22.36
C PHE A 161 6.55 11.32 -21.22
N LEU A 162 5.34 10.79 -21.42
CA LEU A 162 4.29 10.80 -20.39
C LEU A 162 4.69 10.02 -19.14
N SER A 163 5.37 8.87 -19.28
CA SER A 163 5.83 8.07 -18.13
C SER A 163 6.78 8.82 -17.20
N LYS A 164 7.39 9.91 -17.66
CA LYS A 164 8.32 10.75 -16.87
C LYS A 164 7.76 12.13 -16.54
N LEU A 165 6.61 12.51 -17.12
CA LEU A 165 6.04 13.85 -16.93
C LEU A 165 5.40 13.95 -15.53
N PRO A 166 5.95 14.77 -14.61
CA PRO A 166 5.40 14.89 -13.27
C PRO A 166 4.09 15.68 -13.28
N TRP A 167 3.19 15.38 -12.33
CA TRP A 167 1.96 16.09 -12.03
C TRP A 167 0.90 16.19 -13.13
N PHE A 168 1.11 15.66 -14.35
CA PHE A 168 0.11 15.79 -15.40
C PHE A 168 -1.18 14.99 -15.08
N HIS A 169 -1.12 14.00 -14.18
CA HIS A 169 -2.28 13.30 -13.63
C HIS A 169 -3.22 14.21 -12.80
N LEU A 170 -2.77 15.40 -12.39
CA LEU A 170 -3.59 16.39 -11.69
C LEU A 170 -4.50 17.20 -12.62
N LEU A 171 -4.36 17.04 -13.92
CA LEU A 171 -5.28 17.63 -14.90
C LEU A 171 -6.72 17.13 -14.66
N PRO A 172 -7.75 17.95 -14.94
CA PRO A 172 -9.13 17.46 -14.99
C PRO A 172 -9.26 16.20 -15.85
N ALA A 173 -10.10 15.25 -15.45
CA ALA A 173 -10.20 13.92 -16.09
C ALA A 173 -10.38 13.95 -17.62
N SER A 174 -11.14 14.93 -18.13
CA SER A 174 -11.34 15.11 -19.57
C SER A 174 -10.04 15.49 -20.29
N LEU A 175 -9.27 16.43 -19.73
CA LEU A 175 -8.00 16.86 -20.30
C LEU A 175 -6.94 15.75 -20.14
N TYR A 176 -6.90 15.10 -18.98
CA TYR A 176 -6.01 13.97 -18.73
C TYR A 176 -6.20 12.85 -19.76
N ARG A 177 -7.46 12.45 -19.97
CA ARG A 177 -7.83 11.48 -21.03
C ARG A 177 -7.43 11.96 -22.42
N GLY A 178 -7.66 13.25 -22.73
CA GLY A 178 -7.28 13.83 -24.03
C GLY A 178 -5.78 13.78 -24.29
N VAL A 179 -4.96 14.10 -23.27
CA VAL A 179 -3.50 14.02 -23.36
C VAL A 179 -3.06 12.57 -23.57
N LEU A 180 -3.56 11.61 -22.78
CA LEU A 180 -3.21 10.20 -22.91
C LEU A 180 -3.50 9.68 -24.35
N ARG A 181 -4.69 9.96 -24.87
CA ARG A 181 -5.07 9.57 -26.24
C ARG A 181 -4.25 10.26 -27.33
N LEU A 182 -3.91 11.53 -27.14
CA LEU A 182 -3.08 12.29 -28.10
C LEU A 182 -1.69 11.65 -28.24
N PHE A 183 -1.16 11.07 -27.17
CA PHE A 183 0.13 10.38 -27.18
C PHE A 183 0.03 8.89 -27.55
N GLY A 184 -1.16 8.42 -27.93
CA GLY A 184 -1.39 7.07 -28.44
C GLY A 184 -1.42 5.99 -27.35
N GLU A 185 -1.69 6.34 -26.09
CA GLU A 185 -1.79 5.34 -25.03
C GLU A 185 -2.94 4.35 -25.30
N PRO A 186 -2.74 3.04 -25.08
CA PRO A 186 -3.79 2.03 -25.23
C PRO A 186 -5.00 2.32 -24.33
N ASP A 187 -6.20 1.96 -24.79
CA ASP A 187 -7.44 2.19 -24.02
C ASP A 187 -7.41 1.53 -22.61
N GLY A 188 -6.76 0.38 -22.47
CA GLY A 188 -6.54 -0.27 -21.17
C GLY A 188 -5.74 0.60 -20.19
N VAL A 189 -4.62 1.17 -20.66
CA VAL A 189 -3.79 2.10 -19.87
C VAL A 189 -4.56 3.37 -19.52
N VAL A 190 -5.31 3.91 -20.48
CA VAL A 190 -6.14 5.11 -20.25
C VAL A 190 -7.18 4.84 -19.17
N THR A 191 -7.85 3.69 -19.23
CA THR A 191 -8.87 3.29 -18.24
C THR A 191 -8.25 3.13 -16.86
N GLU A 192 -7.17 2.37 -16.73
CA GLU A 192 -6.43 2.17 -15.48
C GLU A 192 -6.01 3.49 -14.83
N LEU A 193 -5.40 4.39 -15.62
CA LEU A 193 -4.94 5.68 -15.11
C LEU A 193 -6.08 6.61 -14.66
N LEU A 194 -7.24 6.55 -15.32
CA LEU A 194 -8.44 7.30 -14.90
C LEU A 194 -9.10 6.69 -13.65
N GLU A 195 -9.06 5.38 -13.47
CA GLU A 195 -9.50 4.72 -12.24
C GLU A 195 -8.61 5.15 -11.07
N ILE A 196 -7.29 5.11 -11.23
CA ILE A 196 -6.33 5.60 -10.24
C ILE A 196 -6.58 7.09 -9.92
N GLN A 197 -6.87 7.92 -10.93
CA GLN A 197 -7.23 9.32 -10.70
C GLN A 197 -8.47 9.47 -9.82
N SER A 198 -9.48 8.61 -9.99
CA SER A 198 -10.73 8.66 -9.24
C SER A 198 -10.58 8.27 -7.77
N THR A 199 -9.56 7.47 -7.45
CA THR A 199 -9.29 6.92 -6.12
C THR A 199 -8.17 7.65 -5.36
N GLY A 200 -7.46 8.56 -6.01
CA GLY A 200 -6.35 9.29 -5.45
C GLY A 200 -6.65 9.90 -4.07
N ILE A 201 -5.73 9.70 -3.10
CA ILE A 201 -5.90 10.14 -1.72
C ILE A 201 -4.78 11.07 -1.27
N SER A 202 -5.14 12.24 -0.72
CA SER A 202 -4.20 13.15 -0.07
C SER A 202 -3.98 12.75 1.40
N THR A 203 -2.85 13.13 1.98
CA THR A 203 -2.60 12.89 3.41
C THR A 203 -3.65 13.58 4.28
N ALA A 204 -4.10 14.78 3.90
CA ALA A 204 -5.13 15.52 4.64
C ALA A 204 -6.50 14.80 4.61
N ARG A 205 -6.91 14.26 3.43
CA ARG A 205 -8.12 13.45 3.31
C ARG A 205 -8.01 12.18 4.13
N PHE A 206 -6.88 11.48 4.05
CA PHE A 206 -6.63 10.27 4.84
C PHE A 206 -6.73 10.53 6.34
N GLU A 207 -6.02 11.53 6.85
CA GLU A 207 -6.04 11.90 8.28
C GLU A 207 -7.44 12.27 8.77
N ARG A 208 -8.25 12.92 7.92
CA ARG A 208 -9.66 13.21 8.24
C ARG A 208 -10.47 11.93 8.34
N LEU A 209 -10.41 11.04 7.36
CA LEU A 209 -11.15 9.79 7.34
C LEU A 209 -10.79 8.87 8.52
N VAL A 210 -9.50 8.76 8.84
CA VAL A 210 -9.01 8.02 10.02
C VAL A 210 -9.62 8.55 11.31
N ARG A 211 -9.62 9.88 11.50
CA ARG A 211 -10.22 10.52 12.68
C ARG A 211 -11.72 10.34 12.75
N GLU A 212 -12.44 10.54 11.63
CA GLU A 212 -13.89 10.35 11.55
C GLU A 212 -14.29 8.88 11.79
N SER A 213 -13.40 7.94 11.47
CA SER A 213 -13.57 6.51 11.74
C SER A 213 -13.26 6.11 13.20
N GLY A 214 -12.90 7.06 14.07
CA GLY A 214 -12.62 6.82 15.48
C GLY A 214 -11.28 6.15 15.77
N TYR A 215 -10.32 6.19 14.82
CA TYR A 215 -8.96 5.75 15.07
C TYR A 215 -8.13 6.85 15.71
N THR A 216 -7.16 6.45 16.53
CA THR A 216 -6.02 7.29 16.94
C THR A 216 -4.81 7.05 16.04
N VAL A 217 -3.88 7.99 15.99
CA VAL A 217 -2.67 7.91 15.15
C VAL A 217 -1.43 7.96 16.05
N PRO A 218 -0.97 6.83 16.61
CA PRO A 218 0.23 6.80 17.45
C PRO A 218 1.51 7.09 16.68
N LEU A 219 1.60 6.72 15.40
CA LEU A 219 2.80 6.99 14.58
C LEU A 219 2.42 7.51 13.20
N ARG A 220 3.22 8.49 12.73
CA ARG A 220 3.19 8.98 11.36
C ARG A 220 4.61 9.34 10.91
N THR A 221 4.99 8.89 9.71
CA THR A 221 6.20 9.36 9.02
C THR A 221 5.88 9.68 7.56
N LEU A 222 6.29 10.83 7.11
CA LEU A 222 6.25 11.23 5.70
C LEU A 222 7.66 11.12 5.12
N PHE A 223 7.81 10.57 3.92
CA PHE A 223 9.11 10.38 3.29
C PHE A 223 9.30 11.32 2.10
N LEU A 224 10.41 12.05 2.08
CA LEU A 224 10.93 12.72 0.90
C LEU A 224 11.42 11.70 -0.12
N VAL A 225 12.11 10.64 0.36
CA VAL A 225 12.56 9.51 -0.45
C VAL A 225 11.99 8.23 0.15
N ASN A 226 11.04 7.61 -0.54
CA ASN A 226 10.37 6.37 -0.13
C ASN A 226 11.40 5.27 0.15
N PRO A 227 11.31 4.52 1.27
CA PRO A 227 12.22 3.43 1.59
C PRO A 227 12.36 2.38 0.48
N ILE A 228 11.31 2.05 -0.26
CA ILE A 228 11.37 1.10 -1.39
C ILE A 228 12.32 1.56 -2.50
N TYR A 229 12.61 2.87 -2.61
CA TYR A 229 13.50 3.40 -3.63
C TYR A 229 14.97 3.00 -3.40
N ARG A 230 15.33 2.56 -2.21
CA ARG A 230 16.63 1.95 -1.96
C ARG A 230 16.85 0.72 -2.83
N TYR A 231 15.83 -0.12 -2.93
CA TYR A 231 15.91 -1.38 -3.68
C TYR A 231 15.63 -1.19 -5.18
N LYS A 232 14.79 -0.19 -5.51
CA LYS A 232 14.43 0.11 -6.90
C LYS A 232 15.51 0.93 -7.64
N PHE A 233 16.14 1.89 -6.96
CA PHE A 233 16.98 2.92 -7.56
C PHE A 233 18.32 3.13 -6.83
N GLY A 234 18.59 2.43 -5.73
CA GLY A 234 19.77 2.64 -4.89
C GLY A 234 19.75 3.94 -4.07
N TRP A 235 18.61 4.62 -3.98
CA TRP A 235 18.49 5.89 -3.26
C TRP A 235 18.37 5.66 -1.75
N ARG A 236 19.04 6.50 -0.96
CA ARG A 236 18.94 6.42 0.50
C ARG A 236 17.57 6.94 0.95
N PRO A 237 16.80 6.20 1.75
CA PRO A 237 15.56 6.66 2.34
C PRO A 237 15.76 7.94 3.14
N ARG A 238 14.80 8.85 3.06
CA ARG A 238 14.85 10.13 3.76
C ARG A 238 13.47 10.54 4.22
N GLU A 239 13.35 10.79 5.51
CA GLU A 239 12.14 11.40 6.07
C GLU A 239 11.98 12.84 5.58
N GLN A 240 10.75 13.30 5.56
CA GLN A 240 10.42 14.67 5.17
C GLN A 240 10.83 15.66 6.27
N TYR A 241 11.19 16.86 5.87
CA TYR A 241 11.52 17.93 6.80
C TYR A 241 10.32 18.28 7.70
N ARG A 242 10.56 18.46 9.01
CA ARG A 242 9.50 18.72 10.01
C ARG A 242 8.63 19.93 9.69
N TRP A 243 9.20 20.98 9.10
CA TRP A 243 8.44 22.17 8.71
C TRP A 243 7.50 21.88 7.53
N VAL A 244 7.94 21.06 6.55
CA VAL A 244 7.10 20.63 5.41
C VAL A 244 5.91 19.80 5.89
N THR A 245 6.12 18.89 6.85
CA THR A 245 5.06 18.02 7.37
C THR A 245 3.91 18.77 8.05
N ARG A 246 4.14 20.05 8.42
CA ARG A 246 3.13 20.93 9.03
C ARG A 246 2.32 21.73 8.01
N LEU A 247 2.68 21.69 6.72
CA LEU A 247 2.00 22.43 5.66
C LEU A 247 1.16 21.48 4.81
N PRO A 248 -0.16 21.32 5.10
CA PRO A 248 -0.99 20.25 4.56
C PRO A 248 -1.00 20.15 3.03
N LEU A 249 -1.02 21.29 2.33
CA LEU A 249 -1.01 21.31 0.87
C LEU A 249 0.39 21.01 0.30
N LEU A 250 1.42 21.70 0.79
CA LEU A 250 2.79 21.56 0.29
C LEU A 250 3.35 20.16 0.52
N ARG A 251 3.06 19.55 1.68
CA ARG A 251 3.61 18.25 2.05
C ARG A 251 3.26 17.16 1.03
N ASP A 252 2.04 17.18 0.48
CA ASP A 252 1.57 16.16 -0.47
C ASP A 252 2.29 16.26 -1.82
N PHE A 253 2.72 17.46 -2.23
CA PHE A 253 3.46 17.64 -3.49
C PHE A 253 4.92 17.15 -3.44
N VAL A 254 5.50 17.11 -2.25
CA VAL A 254 6.93 16.80 -2.06
C VAL A 254 7.17 15.55 -1.20
N THR A 255 6.12 14.81 -0.87
CA THR A 255 6.19 13.54 -0.14
C THR A 255 5.98 12.39 -1.09
N THR A 256 6.92 11.46 -1.16
CA THR A 256 6.84 10.30 -2.06
C THR A 256 6.14 9.09 -1.43
N CYS A 257 6.01 9.07 -0.10
CA CYS A 257 5.28 8.05 0.63
C CYS A 257 4.89 8.57 2.02
N ALA A 258 3.71 8.20 2.46
CA ALA A 258 3.18 8.49 3.79
C ALA A 258 2.92 7.18 4.54
N TRP A 259 3.48 7.04 5.73
CA TRP A 259 3.24 5.90 6.62
C TRP A 259 2.51 6.33 7.87
N TYR A 260 1.49 5.57 8.19
CA TYR A 260 0.68 5.74 9.40
C TYR A 260 0.51 4.41 10.10
N LEU A 261 0.69 4.38 11.41
CA LEU A 261 0.15 3.32 12.26
C LEU A 261 -1.04 3.92 13.00
N VAL A 262 -2.21 3.35 12.81
CA VAL A 262 -3.44 3.79 13.50
C VAL A 262 -3.94 2.71 14.45
N ARG A 263 -4.62 3.10 15.53
CA ARG A 263 -5.15 2.19 16.55
C ARG A 263 -6.66 2.34 16.62
N ALA A 264 -7.38 1.21 16.65
CA ALA A 264 -8.83 1.10 16.76
C ALA A 264 -9.34 1.36 18.19
#